data_b87cf5482e754bea151ff9356b9177d0
#
_entry.id   b87cf5482e754bea151ff9356b9177d0
#
_cell.length_a   1.000
_cell.length_b   1.000
_cell.length_c   1.000
_cell.angle_alpha   90.00
_cell.angle_beta   90.00
_cell.angle_gamma   90.00
#
_symmetry.space_group_name_H-M   'P 1'
#
loop_
_entity.id
_entity.type
_entity.pdbx_description
1 polymer ?
#
loop_
_entity_poly.entity_id
_entity_poly.type
_entity_poly.pdbx_seq_one_letter_code
_entity_poly.pdbx_strand_id
1 'polypeptide(L)'
;MPRFEEYLNSEENTENKERQLKIINKILFSDETVQKIKNISREIKILAVAEVYCPDCRAVVSFLEKFSELNDRIKIEYSTREEAHDLLLKATGITRIPTLFAGNGKKSEVFLTEFPKVVQKHMSENPEQFDEIKYNFRTGKYNKEIEEELVSYLVSL
;
A
#
# COMPACT_ATOMS: atom_id res chain seq x y z
N MET A 1 -7.04 -2.21 17.08
CA MET A 1 -6.04 -1.75 16.11
C MET A 1 -6.69 -0.81 15.09
N PRO A 2 -6.02 0.27 14.73
CA PRO A 2 -6.59 1.26 13.82
C PRO A 2 -6.91 0.68 12.44
N ARG A 3 -8.08 1.03 11.95
CA ARG A 3 -8.56 0.67 10.63
C ARG A 3 -8.55 1.89 9.71
N PHE A 4 -9.07 1.75 8.52
CA PHE A 4 -9.04 2.83 7.54
C PHE A 4 -9.67 4.13 8.04
N GLU A 5 -10.78 4.06 8.75
CA GLU A 5 -11.40 5.28 9.31
C GLU A 5 -10.48 6.02 10.26
N GLU A 6 -9.80 5.31 11.15
CA GLU A 6 -8.87 5.93 12.09
C GLU A 6 -7.64 6.46 11.36
N TYR A 7 -7.16 5.73 10.34
CA TYR A 7 -6.09 6.22 9.49
C TYR A 7 -6.48 7.55 8.83
N LEU A 8 -7.65 7.58 8.21
CA LEU A 8 -8.12 8.77 7.51
C LEU A 8 -8.33 9.93 8.47
N ASN A 9 -8.91 9.67 9.64
CA ASN A 9 -9.22 10.70 10.63
C ASN A 9 -8.01 11.17 11.44
N SER A 10 -6.87 10.49 11.36
CA SER A 10 -5.64 10.98 11.98
C SER A 10 -5.07 12.19 11.25
N GLU A 11 -5.55 12.46 10.04
CA GLU A 11 -5.14 13.62 9.24
C GLU A 11 -6.10 14.79 9.49
N GLU A 12 -5.56 15.94 9.85
CA GLU A 12 -6.35 17.15 10.09
C GLU A 12 -6.66 17.89 8.79
N ASN A 13 -5.80 17.77 7.78
CA ASN A 13 -5.94 18.48 6.51
C ASN A 13 -7.01 17.81 5.64
N THR A 14 -8.12 18.49 5.44
CA THR A 14 -9.25 17.99 4.65
C THR A 14 -8.86 17.68 3.20
N GLU A 15 -7.99 18.47 2.60
CA GLU A 15 -7.53 18.24 1.23
C GLU A 15 -6.80 16.91 1.09
N ASN A 16 -5.98 16.55 2.06
CA ASN A 16 -5.26 15.27 2.03
C ASN A 16 -6.21 14.09 2.15
N LYS A 17 -7.24 14.22 3.00
CA LYS A 17 -8.28 13.19 3.10
C LYS A 17 -9.03 13.02 1.79
N GLU A 18 -9.39 14.11 1.15
CA GLU A 18 -10.09 14.10 -0.13
C GLU A 18 -9.22 13.48 -1.23
N ARG A 19 -7.92 13.79 -1.24
CA ARG A 19 -6.97 13.20 -2.18
C ARG A 19 -6.91 11.68 -2.01
N GLN A 20 -6.87 11.21 -0.76
CA GLN A 20 -6.86 9.77 -0.49
C GLN A 20 -8.11 9.08 -1.06
N LEU A 21 -9.28 9.62 -0.77
CA LEU A 21 -10.54 9.05 -1.24
C LEU A 21 -10.65 9.11 -2.75
N LYS A 22 -10.18 10.18 -3.36
CA LYS A 22 -10.21 10.36 -4.82
C LYS A 22 -9.33 9.33 -5.53
N ILE A 23 -8.15 9.06 -5.01
CA ILE A 23 -7.24 8.06 -5.59
C ILE A 23 -7.87 6.67 -5.52
N ILE A 24 -8.46 6.32 -4.37
CA ILE A 24 -9.18 5.03 -4.23
C ILE A 24 -10.23 4.88 -5.31
N ASN A 25 -11.03 5.92 -5.54
CA ASN A 25 -12.11 5.88 -6.52
C ASN A 25 -11.64 5.80 -7.97
N LYS A 26 -10.41 6.21 -8.26
CA LYS A 26 -9.85 6.17 -9.62
C LYS A 26 -9.25 4.83 -10.00
N ILE A 27 -8.94 3.98 -9.04
CA ILE A 27 -8.33 2.69 -9.33
C ILE A 27 -9.37 1.73 -9.90
N LEU A 28 -9.07 1.19 -11.07
CA LEU A 28 -9.93 0.22 -11.75
C LEU A 28 -9.11 -1.04 -12.00
N PHE A 29 -9.52 -2.14 -11.36
CA PHE A 29 -8.84 -3.42 -11.53
C PHE A 29 -9.40 -4.18 -12.74
N SER A 30 -8.53 -4.99 -13.36
CA SER A 30 -8.97 -5.91 -14.41
C SER A 30 -9.88 -7.00 -13.83
N ASP A 31 -10.70 -7.61 -14.68
CA ASP A 31 -11.55 -8.73 -14.26
C ASP A 31 -10.74 -9.88 -13.68
N GLU A 32 -9.56 -10.14 -14.25
CA GLU A 32 -8.65 -11.17 -13.75
C GLU A 32 -8.22 -10.89 -12.31
N THR A 33 -7.83 -9.64 -12.01
CA THR A 33 -7.46 -9.22 -10.66
C THR A 33 -8.62 -9.40 -9.69
N VAL A 34 -9.82 -8.95 -10.09
CA VAL A 34 -11.01 -9.09 -9.25
C VAL A 34 -11.24 -10.55 -8.87
N GLN A 35 -11.15 -11.46 -9.84
CA GLN A 35 -11.35 -12.89 -9.58
C GLN A 35 -10.25 -13.47 -8.68
N LYS A 36 -9.00 -13.13 -8.94
CA LYS A 36 -7.89 -13.61 -8.13
C LYS A 36 -8.02 -13.19 -6.67
N ILE A 37 -8.38 -11.93 -6.43
CA ILE A 37 -8.56 -11.42 -5.08
C ILE A 37 -9.77 -12.07 -4.40
N LYS A 38 -10.89 -12.16 -5.09
CA LYS A 38 -12.10 -12.79 -4.53
C LYS A 38 -11.89 -14.27 -4.20
N ASN A 39 -11.03 -14.95 -4.93
CA ASN A 39 -10.77 -16.38 -4.75
C ASN A 39 -9.80 -16.70 -3.61
N ILE A 40 -9.19 -15.70 -2.97
CA ILE A 40 -8.35 -15.92 -1.81
C ILE A 40 -9.25 -16.46 -0.68
N SER A 41 -8.95 -17.68 -0.22
CA SER A 41 -9.79 -18.37 0.78
C SER A 41 -9.24 -18.29 2.20
N ARG A 42 -8.01 -17.83 2.37
CA ARG A 42 -7.37 -17.68 3.67
C ARG A 42 -7.40 -16.24 4.14
N GLU A 43 -7.31 -16.05 5.45
CA GLU A 43 -7.20 -14.71 6.02
C GLU A 43 -5.79 -14.15 5.79
N ILE A 44 -5.71 -12.94 5.31
CA ILE A 44 -4.46 -12.21 5.14
C ILE A 44 -4.52 -10.97 6.01
N LYS A 45 -3.52 -10.80 6.87
CA LYS A 45 -3.40 -9.62 7.72
C LYS A 45 -2.29 -8.74 7.16
N ILE A 46 -2.61 -7.47 6.93
CA ILE A 46 -1.66 -6.47 6.46
C ILE A 46 -1.57 -5.37 7.51
N LEU A 47 -0.34 -5.05 7.91
CA LEU A 47 -0.08 -3.84 8.69
C LEU A 47 0.52 -2.81 7.73
N ALA A 48 -0.16 -1.68 7.61
CA ALA A 48 0.31 -0.57 6.79
C ALA A 48 0.79 0.55 7.70
N VAL A 49 2.10 0.79 7.70
CA VAL A 49 2.66 1.96 8.36
C VAL A 49 2.61 3.08 7.34
N ALA A 50 1.67 4.00 7.53
CA ALA A 50 1.36 5.00 6.52
C ALA A 50 0.68 6.21 7.16
N GLU A 51 0.77 7.36 6.47
CA GLU A 51 0.11 8.58 6.92
C GLU A 51 -0.51 9.30 5.72
N VAL A 52 -1.69 9.86 5.93
CA VAL A 52 -2.49 10.45 4.85
C VAL A 52 -1.79 11.63 4.17
N TYR A 53 -0.97 12.38 4.90
CA TYR A 53 -0.24 13.52 4.34
C TYR A 53 0.82 13.09 3.31
N CYS A 54 1.22 11.84 3.31
CA CYS A 54 2.29 11.32 2.46
C CYS A 54 1.71 10.88 1.10
N PRO A 55 2.13 11.50 -0.01
CA PRO A 55 1.60 11.13 -1.32
C PRO A 55 1.89 9.68 -1.71
N ASP A 56 3.05 9.16 -1.35
CA ASP A 56 3.42 7.77 -1.65
C ASP A 56 2.56 6.80 -0.84
N CYS A 57 2.23 7.16 0.40
CA CYS A 57 1.31 6.40 1.23
C CYS A 57 -0.08 6.37 0.60
N ARG A 58 -0.59 7.51 0.17
CA ARG A 58 -1.91 7.57 -0.45
C ARG A 58 -2.01 6.67 -1.68
N ALA A 59 -0.96 6.65 -2.49
CA ALA A 59 -0.93 5.81 -3.69
C ALA A 59 -1.04 4.33 -3.34
N VAL A 60 -0.28 3.86 -2.35
CA VAL A 60 -0.24 2.45 -1.96
C VAL A 60 -1.49 2.03 -1.19
N VAL A 61 -1.91 2.84 -0.22
CA VAL A 61 -3.10 2.55 0.60
C VAL A 61 -4.34 2.37 -0.27
N SER A 62 -4.42 3.11 -1.38
CA SER A 62 -5.56 3.00 -2.29
C SER A 62 -5.73 1.59 -2.86
N PHE A 63 -4.64 0.92 -3.20
CA PHE A 63 -4.70 -0.48 -3.64
C PHE A 63 -5.18 -1.39 -2.53
N LEU A 64 -4.65 -1.21 -1.31
CA LEU A 64 -5.01 -2.06 -0.18
C LEU A 64 -6.50 -1.97 0.14
N GLU A 65 -7.06 -0.77 0.15
CA GLU A 65 -8.48 -0.57 0.42
C GLU A 65 -9.35 -1.20 -0.66
N LYS A 66 -8.93 -1.12 -1.92
CA LYS A 66 -9.64 -1.78 -3.02
C LYS A 66 -9.64 -3.30 -2.88
N PHE A 67 -8.50 -3.88 -2.50
CA PHE A 67 -8.42 -5.32 -2.26
C PHE A 67 -9.34 -5.73 -1.10
N SER A 68 -9.35 -4.96 -0.03
CA SER A 68 -10.20 -5.23 1.13
C SER A 68 -11.69 -5.15 0.79
N GLU A 69 -12.08 -4.22 -0.08
CA GLU A 69 -13.46 -4.13 -0.57
C GLU A 69 -13.89 -5.40 -1.33
N LEU A 70 -12.97 -6.00 -2.09
CA LEU A 70 -13.26 -7.19 -2.88
C LEU A 70 -13.30 -8.47 -2.04
N ASN A 71 -12.57 -8.51 -0.93
CA ASN A 71 -12.47 -9.71 -0.11
C ASN A 71 -12.23 -9.33 1.35
N ASP A 72 -13.22 -9.60 2.20
CA ASP A 72 -13.17 -9.26 3.62
C ASP A 72 -12.19 -10.11 4.43
N ARG A 73 -11.60 -11.14 3.85
CA ARG A 73 -10.52 -11.93 4.45
C ARG A 73 -9.19 -11.18 4.44
N ILE A 74 -9.10 -10.13 3.64
CA ILE A 74 -7.95 -9.23 3.63
C ILE A 74 -8.20 -8.17 4.69
N LYS A 75 -7.51 -8.30 5.83
CA LYS A 75 -7.65 -7.42 6.99
C LYS A 75 -6.50 -6.44 7.03
N ILE A 76 -6.80 -5.15 7.01
CA ILE A 76 -5.78 -4.11 7.00
C ILE A 76 -5.85 -3.31 8.28
N GLU A 77 -4.71 -3.18 8.95
CA GLU A 77 -4.54 -2.34 10.12
C GLU A 77 -3.52 -1.26 9.80
N TYR A 78 -3.66 -0.11 10.40
CA TYR A 78 -2.80 1.04 10.13
C TYR A 78 -2.05 1.48 11.38
N SER A 79 -0.84 1.97 11.18
CA SER A 79 -0.03 2.57 12.24
C SER A 79 0.67 3.80 11.70
N THR A 80 0.90 4.79 12.55
CA THR A 80 1.71 5.94 12.18
C THR A 80 3.20 5.57 12.20
N ARG A 81 4.03 6.38 11.54
CA ARG A 81 5.49 6.19 11.59
C ARG A 81 6.00 6.24 13.02
N GLU A 82 5.48 7.16 13.82
CA GLU A 82 5.90 7.31 15.22
C GLU A 82 5.57 6.07 16.05
N GLU A 83 4.33 5.59 15.96
CA GLU A 83 3.90 4.40 16.70
C GLU A 83 4.69 3.16 16.30
N ALA A 84 5.04 3.02 15.02
CA ALA A 84 5.73 1.85 14.49
C ALA A 84 7.25 2.05 14.39
N HIS A 85 7.80 3.11 14.97
CA HIS A 85 9.21 3.47 14.85
C HIS A 85 10.16 2.29 15.13
N ASP A 86 9.99 1.65 16.27
CA ASP A 86 10.87 0.55 16.67
C ASP A 86 10.69 -0.68 15.78
N LEU A 87 9.47 -0.96 15.40
CA LEU A 87 9.16 -2.06 14.46
C LEU A 87 9.84 -1.83 13.12
N LEU A 88 9.77 -0.60 12.59
CA LEU A 88 10.40 -0.25 11.32
C LEU A 88 11.92 -0.41 11.39
N LEU A 89 12.55 0.09 12.46
CA LEU A 89 14.00 -0.04 12.63
C LEU A 89 14.43 -1.50 12.71
N LYS A 90 13.68 -2.31 13.45
CA LYS A 90 13.99 -3.73 13.61
C LYS A 90 13.83 -4.49 12.29
N ALA A 91 12.79 -4.20 11.53
CA ALA A 91 12.44 -4.95 10.32
C ALA A 91 13.22 -4.49 9.09
N THR A 92 13.50 -3.20 8.94
CA THR A 92 14.07 -2.62 7.72
C THR A 92 15.35 -1.81 7.95
N GLY A 93 15.63 -1.44 9.19
CA GLY A 93 16.77 -0.56 9.51
C GLY A 93 16.52 0.92 9.23
N ILE A 94 15.36 1.27 8.71
CA ILE A 94 14.98 2.66 8.37
C ILE A 94 13.54 2.91 8.79
N THR A 95 13.15 4.19 8.84
CA THR A 95 11.78 4.57 9.24
C THR A 95 11.03 5.24 8.09
N ARG A 96 11.05 4.62 6.91
CA ARG A 96 10.35 5.16 5.74
C ARG A 96 8.90 4.68 5.69
N ILE A 97 8.04 5.52 5.14
CA ILE A 97 6.64 5.21 4.89
C ILE A 97 6.33 5.42 3.40
N PRO A 98 5.41 4.64 2.80
CA PRO A 98 4.71 3.52 3.40
C PRO A 98 5.62 2.30 3.59
N THR A 99 5.39 1.54 4.64
CA THR A 99 6.00 0.20 4.80
C THR A 99 4.87 -0.76 5.10
N LEU A 100 4.81 -1.86 4.35
CA LEU A 100 3.73 -2.84 4.45
C LEU A 100 4.28 -4.17 4.93
N PHE A 101 3.61 -4.72 5.94
CA PHE A 101 3.87 -6.05 6.47
C PHE A 101 2.66 -6.93 6.16
N ALA A 102 2.91 -8.17 5.78
CA ALA A 102 1.83 -9.13 5.58
C ALA A 102 2.13 -10.46 6.23
N GLY A 103 1.08 -11.15 6.64
CA GLY A 103 1.19 -12.47 7.23
C GLY A 103 -0.09 -13.27 7.12
N ASN A 104 0.04 -14.58 7.32
CA ASN A 104 -1.06 -15.52 7.28
C ASN A 104 -1.31 -16.21 8.63
N GLY A 105 -0.96 -15.54 9.71
CA GLY A 105 -1.20 -16.00 11.08
C GLY A 105 0.02 -16.43 11.87
N LYS A 106 1.13 -16.81 11.22
CA LYS A 106 2.35 -17.28 11.92
C LYS A 106 3.57 -16.40 11.70
N LYS A 107 3.69 -15.82 10.51
CA LYS A 107 4.81 -14.94 10.16
C LYS A 107 4.30 -13.68 9.53
N SER A 108 4.94 -12.57 9.90
CA SER A 108 4.73 -11.28 9.27
C SER A 108 6.03 -10.87 8.61
N GLU A 109 5.99 -10.48 7.34
CA GLU A 109 7.16 -10.04 6.61
C GLU A 109 6.89 -8.73 5.87
N VAL A 110 7.95 -7.93 5.71
CA VAL A 110 7.86 -6.69 4.92
C VAL A 110 7.79 -7.07 3.45
N PHE A 111 6.81 -6.55 2.73
CA PHE A 111 6.71 -6.79 1.29
C PHE A 111 6.73 -5.50 0.46
N LEU A 112 6.72 -4.35 1.11
CA LEU A 112 6.86 -3.07 0.42
C LEU A 112 7.46 -2.04 1.37
N THR A 113 8.48 -1.32 0.90
CA THR A 113 9.09 -0.21 1.63
C THR A 113 9.17 0.99 0.69
N GLU A 114 8.45 2.05 1.01
CA GLU A 114 8.37 3.32 0.30
C GLU A 114 7.74 3.22 -1.09
N PHE A 115 8.26 2.35 -1.96
CA PHE A 115 7.75 2.19 -3.33
C PHE A 115 7.54 0.72 -3.66
N PRO A 116 6.52 0.38 -4.48
CA PRO A 116 6.42 -0.96 -5.06
C PRO A 116 7.70 -1.30 -5.84
N LYS A 117 8.00 -2.59 -5.93
CA LYS A 117 9.23 -3.05 -6.60
C LYS A 117 9.31 -2.62 -8.06
N VAL A 118 8.16 -2.62 -8.77
CA VAL A 118 8.13 -2.17 -10.17
C VAL A 118 8.53 -0.70 -10.30
N VAL A 119 8.15 0.14 -9.34
CA VAL A 119 8.54 1.55 -9.31
C VAL A 119 10.02 1.69 -8.99
N GLN A 120 10.51 0.94 -8.01
CA GLN A 120 11.93 0.92 -7.66
C GLN A 120 12.78 0.52 -8.86
N LYS A 121 12.31 -0.43 -9.66
CA LYS A 121 12.99 -0.86 -10.87
C LYS A 121 13.12 0.28 -11.90
N HIS A 122 12.01 1.00 -12.14
CA HIS A 122 12.05 2.18 -13.02
C HIS A 122 13.08 3.21 -12.53
N MET A 123 13.12 3.45 -11.22
CA MET A 123 14.05 4.42 -10.62
C MET A 123 15.50 3.97 -10.77
N SER A 124 15.78 2.69 -10.55
CA SER A 124 17.16 2.17 -10.63
C SER A 124 17.68 2.14 -12.07
N GLU A 125 16.81 1.91 -13.05
CA GLU A 125 17.17 1.91 -14.46
C GLU A 125 17.32 3.32 -15.03
N ASN A 126 16.67 4.31 -14.40
CA ASN A 126 16.64 5.70 -14.87
C ASN A 126 16.86 6.66 -13.70
N PRO A 127 18.05 6.63 -13.06
CA PRO A 127 18.30 7.45 -11.86
C PRO A 127 18.09 8.95 -12.07
N GLU A 128 18.37 9.45 -13.26
CA GLU A 128 18.20 10.86 -13.61
C GLU A 128 16.73 11.29 -13.71
N GLN A 129 15.81 10.32 -13.79
CA GLN A 129 14.37 10.58 -13.87
C GLN A 129 13.64 10.27 -12.57
N PHE A 130 14.36 10.20 -11.46
CA PHE A 130 13.79 9.82 -10.17
C PHE A 130 12.54 10.64 -9.80
N ASP A 131 12.62 11.96 -9.91
CA ASP A 131 11.50 12.84 -9.54
C ASP A 131 10.30 12.67 -10.48
N GLU A 132 10.55 12.47 -11.77
CA GLU A 132 9.50 12.23 -12.75
C GLU A 132 8.80 10.89 -12.50
N ILE A 133 9.58 9.84 -12.21
CA ILE A 133 9.03 8.52 -11.91
C ILE A 133 8.19 8.58 -10.64
N LYS A 134 8.65 9.28 -9.62
CA LYS A 134 7.91 9.46 -8.39
C LYS A 134 6.58 10.16 -8.63
N TYR A 135 6.58 11.22 -9.44
CA TYR A 135 5.36 11.92 -9.84
C TYR A 135 4.40 10.99 -10.59
N ASN A 136 4.92 10.22 -11.55
CA ASN A 136 4.14 9.27 -12.33
C ASN A 136 3.52 8.19 -11.46
N PHE A 137 4.27 7.71 -10.46
CA PHE A 137 3.76 6.76 -9.48
C PHE A 137 2.57 7.35 -8.72
N ARG A 138 2.73 8.57 -8.20
CA ARG A 138 1.70 9.24 -7.41
C ARG A 138 0.42 9.56 -8.20
N THR A 139 0.56 9.72 -9.51
CA THR A 139 -0.57 10.07 -10.39
C THR A 139 -1.19 8.88 -11.11
N GLY A 140 -0.71 7.67 -10.84
CA GLY A 140 -1.36 6.46 -11.32
C GLY A 140 -0.84 5.88 -12.63
N LYS A 141 0.26 6.39 -13.15
CA LYS A 141 0.82 5.91 -14.43
C LYS A 141 1.25 4.44 -14.37
N TYR A 142 1.70 3.97 -13.21
CA TYR A 142 2.15 2.59 -13.04
C TYR A 142 1.10 1.69 -12.39
N ASN A 143 -0.16 2.13 -12.30
CA ASN A 143 -1.19 1.41 -11.57
C ASN A 143 -1.35 -0.04 -12.03
N LYS A 144 -1.28 -0.30 -13.33
CA LYS A 144 -1.41 -1.67 -13.85
C LYS A 144 -0.27 -2.57 -13.39
N GLU A 145 0.96 -2.08 -13.48
CA GLU A 145 2.15 -2.83 -13.04
C GLU A 145 2.09 -3.09 -11.53
N ILE A 146 1.67 -2.10 -10.74
CA ILE A 146 1.53 -2.21 -9.30
C ILE A 146 0.42 -3.21 -8.95
N GLU A 147 -0.69 -3.14 -9.65
CA GLU A 147 -1.79 -4.09 -9.49
C GLU A 147 -1.28 -5.53 -9.64
N GLU A 148 -0.56 -5.81 -10.71
CA GLU A 148 -0.01 -7.14 -10.98
C GLU A 148 0.98 -7.59 -9.90
N GLU A 149 1.86 -6.69 -9.47
CA GLU A 149 2.83 -7.00 -8.42
C GLU A 149 2.15 -7.36 -7.11
N LEU A 150 1.22 -6.53 -6.65
CA LEU A 150 0.58 -6.72 -5.36
C LEU A 150 -0.35 -7.93 -5.36
N VAL A 151 -1.09 -8.13 -6.44
CA VAL A 151 -1.97 -9.31 -6.58
C VAL A 151 -1.16 -10.59 -6.55
N SER A 152 -0.06 -10.66 -7.30
CA SER A 152 0.81 -11.84 -7.31
C SER A 152 1.35 -12.14 -5.92
N TYR A 153 1.73 -11.12 -5.18
CA TYR A 153 2.21 -11.30 -3.82
C TYR A 153 1.13 -11.86 -2.90
N LEU A 154 -0.06 -11.23 -2.90
CA LEU A 154 -1.15 -11.65 -2.01
C LEU A 154 -1.62 -13.07 -2.31
N VAL A 155 -1.68 -13.44 -3.58
CA VAL A 155 -2.08 -14.79 -3.98
C VAL A 155 -1.04 -15.83 -3.53
N SER A 156 0.23 -15.44 -3.43
CA SER A 156 1.31 -16.33 -3.02
C SER A 156 1.37 -16.64 -1.52
N LEU A 157 0.68 -15.86 -0.71
CA LEU A 157 0.71 -16.01 0.76
C LEU A 157 0.02 -17.29 1.26
#